data_d7b7aac7e79528f17c95d3b4e27ca7cc
#
_entry.id   d7b7aac7e79528f17c95d3b4e27ca7cc
#
_cell.length_a   1.000
_cell.length_b   1.000
_cell.length_c   1.000
_cell.angle_alpha   90.00
_cell.angle_beta   90.00
_cell.angle_gamma   90.00
#
_symmetry.space_group_name_H-M   'P 1'
#
loop_
_entity.id
_entity.type
_entity.pdbx_description
1 polymer ?
#
loop_
_entity_poly.entity_id
_entity_poly.type
_entity_poly.pdbx_seq_one_letter_code
_entity_poly.pdbx_strand_id
1 'polypeptide(L)'
;NFIASHQEEPFFLYMGTQDVHVPRIPHPRFAGKSGLGTRGDVILQLDWTIGEIMHTLDSLHIADNTILIFTSDNGPVIDDGYQDQAYELLNGHTPMGIYRGGKYSAYEAGTRVPFIVRWPARVKPNKQQALFSQIDVYASLASLLDQPLRKGAAPDSQEHLNVLLGKNNTNREYVVQQNLNNTLAIIKGQWKYIEPSDGP
;
A
#
# COMPACT_ATOMS: atom_id res chain seq x y z
N ASN A 1 20.36 -5.24 12.62
CA ASN A 1 19.58 -4.88 11.44
C ASN A 1 19.40 -6.11 10.56
N PHE A 2 18.14 -6.58 10.38
CA PHE A 2 17.81 -7.79 9.63
C PHE A 2 18.40 -7.80 8.21
N ILE A 3 18.19 -6.73 7.43
CA ILE A 3 18.68 -6.64 6.04
C ILE A 3 20.22 -6.83 6.00
N ALA A 4 20.94 -6.14 6.85
CA ALA A 4 22.41 -6.22 6.87
C ALA A 4 22.93 -7.60 7.26
N SER A 5 22.22 -8.33 8.14
CA SER A 5 22.65 -9.68 8.54
C SER A 5 22.26 -10.78 7.53
N HIS A 6 21.42 -10.46 6.53
CA HIS A 6 20.97 -11.41 5.51
C HIS A 6 21.32 -10.96 4.07
N GLN A 7 22.25 -10.01 3.91
CA GLN A 7 22.57 -9.43 2.61
C GLN A 7 23.17 -10.43 1.60
N GLU A 8 23.78 -11.51 2.08
CA GLU A 8 24.45 -12.53 1.26
C GLU A 8 23.54 -13.71 0.88
N GLU A 9 22.27 -13.70 1.33
CA GLU A 9 21.31 -14.78 1.07
C GLU A 9 19.94 -14.22 0.63
N PRO A 10 19.13 -15.00 -0.09
CA PRO A 10 17.76 -14.59 -0.40
C PRO A 10 16.94 -14.40 0.88
N PHE A 11 16.26 -13.25 0.98
CA PHE A 11 15.37 -12.98 2.10
C PHE A 11 14.01 -12.47 1.63
N PHE A 12 13.01 -12.65 2.47
CA PHE A 12 11.70 -12.01 2.38
C PHE A 12 11.43 -11.27 3.70
N LEU A 13 11.20 -9.96 3.61
CA LEU A 13 10.86 -9.12 4.75
C LEU A 13 9.46 -8.53 4.57
N TYR A 14 8.53 -8.88 5.44
CA TYR A 14 7.26 -8.20 5.60
C TYR A 14 7.33 -7.28 6.81
N MET A 15 7.12 -5.98 6.60
CA MET A 15 7.21 -4.97 7.64
C MET A 15 5.87 -4.23 7.75
N GLY A 16 5.04 -4.66 8.71
CA GLY A 16 3.84 -3.94 9.11
C GLY A 16 4.20 -2.83 10.10
N THR A 17 4.10 -1.58 9.65
CA THR A 17 4.39 -0.43 10.52
C THR A 17 3.20 -0.09 11.40
N GLN A 18 3.45 0.49 12.59
CA GLN A 18 2.43 1.10 13.44
C GLN A 18 1.88 2.37 12.77
N ASP A 19 2.76 3.14 12.15
CA ASP A 19 2.39 4.36 11.43
C ASP A 19 1.59 4.01 10.16
N VAL A 20 0.52 4.68 9.92
CA VAL A 20 0.02 5.94 10.52
C VAL A 20 -1.23 5.71 11.39
N HIS A 21 -1.42 4.51 11.92
CA HIS A 21 -2.58 4.11 12.72
C HIS A 21 -2.56 4.77 14.11
N VAL A 22 -3.74 4.93 14.70
CA VAL A 22 -3.87 5.37 16.09
C VAL A 22 -3.42 4.27 17.09
N PRO A 23 -2.89 4.61 18.27
CA PRO A 23 -2.53 5.94 18.74
C PRO A 23 -1.32 6.51 18.00
N ARG A 24 -1.43 7.78 17.58
CA ARG A 24 -0.37 8.45 16.82
C ARG A 24 0.62 9.10 17.78
N ILE A 25 1.73 8.44 18.02
CA ILE A 25 2.78 8.88 18.95
C ILE A 25 4.10 9.02 18.18
N PRO A 26 4.34 10.17 17.53
CA PRO A 26 5.57 10.38 16.78
C PRO A 26 6.78 10.40 17.70
N HIS A 27 7.88 9.87 17.22
CA HIS A 27 9.16 10.02 17.90
C HIS A 27 9.51 11.52 18.06
N PRO A 28 10.16 11.97 19.15
CA PRO A 28 10.44 13.40 19.41
C PRO A 28 11.11 14.14 18.24
N ARG A 29 11.91 13.47 17.41
CA ARG A 29 12.53 14.10 16.22
C ARG A 29 11.51 14.55 15.16
N PHE A 30 10.30 14.01 15.16
CA PHE A 30 9.23 14.34 14.20
C PHE A 30 8.10 15.16 14.83
N ALA A 31 7.96 15.12 16.15
CA ALA A 31 6.91 15.83 16.87
C ALA A 31 6.91 17.33 16.56
N GLY A 32 5.76 17.86 16.12
CA GLY A 32 5.55 19.25 15.75
C GLY A 32 6.22 19.67 14.42
N LYS A 33 6.70 18.74 13.60
CA LYS A 33 7.45 19.07 12.37
C LYS A 33 6.58 19.19 11.12
N SER A 34 5.44 18.51 11.08
CA SER A 34 4.58 18.49 9.90
C SER A 34 3.71 19.74 9.74
N GLY A 35 3.38 20.42 10.83
CA GLY A 35 2.33 21.44 10.85
C GLY A 35 0.90 20.88 10.71
N LEU A 36 0.74 19.55 10.77
CA LEU A 36 -0.52 18.82 10.59
C LEU A 36 -0.86 17.96 11.83
N GLY A 37 -0.39 18.37 13.00
CA GLY A 37 -0.56 17.65 14.25
C GLY A 37 0.14 16.30 14.26
N THR A 38 -0.18 15.47 15.25
CA THR A 38 0.44 14.14 15.42
C THR A 38 0.22 13.25 14.21
N ARG A 39 -0.92 13.38 13.52
CA ARG A 39 -1.20 12.65 12.28
C ARG A 39 -0.17 12.94 11.18
N GLY A 40 0.14 14.21 10.94
CA GLY A 40 1.16 14.59 9.97
C GLY A 40 2.56 14.18 10.40
N ASP A 41 2.85 14.26 11.69
CA ASP A 41 4.16 13.92 12.24
C ASP A 41 4.48 12.42 12.09
N VAL A 42 3.51 11.52 12.29
CA VAL A 42 3.70 10.09 12.04
C VAL A 42 3.79 9.75 10.55
N ILE A 43 3.20 10.56 9.66
CA ILE A 43 3.42 10.43 8.21
C ILE A 43 4.87 10.78 7.85
N LEU A 44 5.44 11.83 8.41
CA LEU A 44 6.87 12.15 8.25
C LEU A 44 7.76 11.04 8.79
N GLN A 45 7.38 10.42 9.91
CA GLN A 45 8.10 9.29 10.48
C GLN A 45 8.06 8.07 9.56
N LEU A 46 6.90 7.76 8.99
CA LEU A 46 6.77 6.66 8.02
C LEU A 46 7.61 6.90 6.77
N ASP A 47 7.55 8.11 6.21
CA ASP A 47 8.35 8.50 5.04
C ASP A 47 9.85 8.35 5.31
N TRP A 48 10.30 8.84 6.46
CA TRP A 48 11.69 8.65 6.90
C TRP A 48 12.04 7.17 7.05
N THR A 49 11.15 6.34 7.60
CA THR A 49 11.40 4.90 7.78
C THR A 49 11.64 4.20 6.44
N ILE A 50 10.83 4.53 5.43
CA ILE A 50 11.02 4.00 4.07
C ILE A 50 12.33 4.51 3.47
N GLY A 51 12.68 5.78 3.70
CA GLY A 51 13.96 6.37 3.29
C GLY A 51 15.16 5.61 3.88
N GLU A 52 15.13 5.25 5.17
CA GLU A 52 16.18 4.47 5.83
C GLU A 52 16.32 3.05 5.26
N ILE A 53 15.19 2.40 4.91
CA ILE A 53 15.22 1.10 4.22
C ILE A 53 15.91 1.24 2.86
N MET A 54 15.50 2.23 2.06
CA MET A 54 16.11 2.48 0.75
C MET A 54 17.60 2.78 0.87
N HIS A 55 17.99 3.64 1.82
CA HIS A 55 19.37 3.95 2.08
C HIS A 55 20.19 2.72 2.52
N THR A 56 19.60 1.85 3.33
CA THR A 56 20.23 0.58 3.73
C THR A 56 20.50 -0.31 2.53
N LEU A 57 19.51 -0.49 1.64
CA LEU A 57 19.67 -1.30 0.43
C LEU A 57 20.74 -0.74 -0.51
N ASP A 58 20.78 0.59 -0.66
CA ASP A 58 21.76 1.28 -1.51
C ASP A 58 23.18 1.19 -0.91
N SER A 59 23.34 1.38 0.40
CA SER A 59 24.63 1.32 1.10
C SER A 59 25.24 -0.09 1.14
N LEU A 60 24.40 -1.12 1.13
CA LEU A 60 24.81 -2.52 1.05
C LEU A 60 24.98 -3.01 -0.41
N HIS A 61 24.74 -2.14 -1.40
CA HIS A 61 24.82 -2.46 -2.83
C HIS A 61 23.89 -3.62 -3.29
N ILE A 62 22.78 -3.86 -2.60
CA ILE A 62 21.81 -4.90 -2.93
C ILE A 62 20.50 -4.37 -3.54
N ALA A 63 20.36 -3.06 -3.70
CA ALA A 63 19.15 -2.43 -4.24
C ALA A 63 18.77 -2.95 -5.63
N ASP A 64 19.74 -3.20 -6.51
CA ASP A 64 19.53 -3.71 -7.86
C ASP A 64 19.04 -5.16 -7.88
N ASN A 65 19.22 -5.90 -6.79
CA ASN A 65 18.73 -7.27 -6.63
C ASN A 65 17.58 -7.39 -5.61
N THR A 66 16.96 -6.27 -5.25
CA THR A 66 15.87 -6.25 -4.27
C THR A 66 14.63 -5.57 -4.85
N ILE A 67 13.47 -6.25 -4.75
CA ILE A 67 12.17 -5.63 -5.00
C ILE A 67 11.65 -5.06 -3.68
N LEU A 68 11.43 -3.75 -3.64
CA LEU A 68 10.80 -3.05 -2.51
C LEU A 68 9.38 -2.66 -2.92
N ILE A 69 8.40 -3.11 -2.15
CA ILE A 69 6.98 -2.78 -2.36
C ILE A 69 6.49 -2.00 -1.15
N PHE A 70 5.94 -0.81 -1.41
CA PHE A 70 5.25 -0.01 -0.41
C PHE A 70 3.76 0.05 -0.73
N THR A 71 2.94 -0.27 0.25
CA THR A 71 1.47 -0.23 0.11
C THR A 71 0.80 0.01 1.46
N SER A 72 -0.53 0.08 1.47
CA SER A 72 -1.37 0.18 2.66
C SER A 72 -2.49 -0.86 2.59
N ASP A 73 -2.98 -1.28 3.73
CA ASP A 73 -4.09 -2.25 3.86
C ASP A 73 -5.44 -1.65 3.50
N ASN A 74 -5.66 -0.36 3.79
CA ASN A 74 -6.88 0.38 3.47
C ASN A 74 -6.59 1.86 3.22
N GLY A 75 -7.59 2.56 2.72
CA GLY A 75 -7.52 4.00 2.53
C GLY A 75 -7.51 4.79 3.84
N PRO A 76 -7.32 6.12 3.77
CA PRO A 76 -7.14 6.96 4.95
C PRO A 76 -8.41 7.08 5.80
N VAL A 77 -8.20 7.31 7.08
CA VAL A 77 -9.18 7.80 8.03
C VAL A 77 -8.57 8.99 8.78
N ILE A 78 -9.36 10.02 9.01
CA ILE A 78 -8.88 11.20 9.76
C ILE A 78 -8.98 10.91 11.25
N ASP A 79 -10.20 10.63 11.70
CA ASP A 79 -10.49 10.26 13.08
C ASP A 79 -10.91 8.79 13.15
N ASP A 80 -10.20 8.00 13.93
CA ASP A 80 -10.47 6.59 14.19
C ASP A 80 -10.83 6.36 15.68
N GLY A 81 -11.56 7.33 16.25
CA GLY A 81 -12.01 7.30 17.64
C GLY A 81 -10.94 7.70 18.67
N TYR A 82 -9.87 8.37 18.24
CA TYR A 82 -8.78 8.81 19.08
C TYR A 82 -8.69 10.34 19.11
N GLN A 83 -8.68 10.93 20.30
CA GLN A 83 -8.67 12.39 20.48
C GLN A 83 -7.27 12.98 20.28
N ASP A 84 -6.83 13.10 19.04
CA ASP A 84 -5.53 13.64 18.66
C ASP A 84 -5.62 14.91 17.78
N GLN A 85 -6.79 15.55 17.76
CA GLN A 85 -7.07 16.76 16.98
C GLN A 85 -6.84 16.59 15.47
N ALA A 86 -7.06 15.37 14.94
CA ALA A 86 -6.75 15.06 13.55
C ALA A 86 -7.58 15.86 12.54
N TYR A 87 -8.84 16.22 12.87
CA TYR A 87 -9.66 17.10 12.04
C TYR A 87 -9.25 18.56 12.16
N GLU A 88 -9.04 19.05 13.37
CA GLU A 88 -8.75 20.45 13.66
C GLU A 88 -7.41 20.88 13.06
N LEU A 89 -6.46 19.95 12.97
CA LEU A 89 -5.10 20.21 12.50
C LEU A 89 -4.85 19.76 11.06
N LEU A 90 -5.89 19.57 10.24
CA LEU A 90 -5.73 19.24 8.81
C LEU A 90 -5.02 20.33 8.01
N ASN A 91 -5.20 21.61 8.39
CA ASN A 91 -4.55 22.75 7.74
C ASN A 91 -4.61 22.72 6.20
N GLY A 92 -5.77 22.33 5.65
CA GLY A 92 -5.99 22.22 4.22
C GLY A 92 -5.50 20.92 3.58
N HIS A 93 -4.92 20.00 4.34
CA HIS A 93 -4.58 18.69 3.83
C HIS A 93 -5.84 17.85 3.57
N THR A 94 -5.92 17.24 2.40
CA THR A 94 -7.04 16.39 1.97
C THR A 94 -6.58 14.94 1.83
N PRO A 95 -6.65 14.13 2.90
CA PRO A 95 -6.08 12.76 2.92
C PRO A 95 -6.64 11.84 1.83
N MET A 96 -7.91 12.01 1.48
CA MET A 96 -8.62 11.23 0.45
C MET A 96 -8.35 11.77 -0.96
N GLY A 97 -7.70 12.92 -1.10
CA GLY A 97 -7.53 13.61 -2.38
C GLY A 97 -8.88 13.92 -3.04
N ILE A 98 -9.04 13.48 -4.29
CA ILE A 98 -10.28 13.67 -5.07
C ILE A 98 -11.29 12.52 -4.87
N TYR A 99 -10.95 11.49 -4.12
CA TYR A 99 -11.77 10.30 -4.01
C TYR A 99 -12.79 10.40 -2.88
N ARG A 100 -13.98 9.83 -3.13
CA ARG A 100 -15.05 9.74 -2.14
C ARG A 100 -14.76 8.65 -1.11
N GLY A 101 -15.20 8.87 0.13
CA GLY A 101 -15.14 7.91 1.23
C GLY A 101 -13.80 7.94 1.95
N GLY A 102 -13.45 6.84 2.56
CA GLY A 102 -12.24 6.61 3.36
C GLY A 102 -12.27 5.19 3.91
N LYS A 103 -11.39 4.87 4.84
CA LYS A 103 -11.38 3.60 5.59
C LYS A 103 -12.82 3.20 5.95
N TYR A 104 -13.13 1.92 5.95
CA TYR A 104 -14.45 1.32 6.20
C TYR A 104 -15.45 1.38 5.05
N SER A 105 -15.24 2.21 4.03
CA SER A 105 -16.18 2.34 2.91
C SER A 105 -15.74 1.55 1.68
N ALA A 106 -16.71 1.13 0.86
CA ALA A 106 -16.46 0.53 -0.45
C ALA A 106 -16.13 1.57 -1.55
N TYR A 107 -16.16 2.88 -1.23
CA TYR A 107 -15.78 3.93 -2.17
C TYR A 107 -14.27 3.93 -2.46
N GLU A 108 -13.86 4.67 -3.51
CA GLU A 108 -12.48 4.68 -3.98
C GLU A 108 -11.48 5.06 -2.89
N ALA A 109 -11.76 6.08 -2.06
CA ALA A 109 -10.82 6.47 -1.01
C ALA A 109 -10.65 5.40 0.09
N GLY A 110 -11.59 4.45 0.22
CA GLY A 110 -11.46 3.37 1.21
C GLY A 110 -10.61 2.20 0.73
N THR A 111 -10.54 1.98 -0.58
CA THR A 111 -10.00 0.76 -1.17
C THR A 111 -8.86 0.98 -2.17
N ARG A 112 -8.74 2.18 -2.72
CA ARG A 112 -7.66 2.56 -3.63
C ARG A 112 -6.48 3.10 -2.84
N VAL A 113 -5.55 2.20 -2.53
CA VAL A 113 -4.36 2.49 -1.72
C VAL A 113 -3.14 2.79 -2.59
N PRO A 114 -2.13 3.48 -2.05
CA PRO A 114 -0.83 3.56 -2.72
C PRO A 114 -0.27 2.17 -2.95
N PHE A 115 0.31 1.95 -4.13
CA PHE A 115 1.06 0.75 -4.45
C PHE A 115 2.28 1.16 -5.27
N ILE A 116 3.44 1.13 -4.65
CA ILE A 116 4.69 1.62 -5.23
C ILE A 116 5.72 0.50 -5.24
N VAL A 117 6.32 0.27 -6.40
CA VAL A 117 7.37 -0.73 -6.59
C VAL A 117 8.68 -0.05 -6.97
N ARG A 118 9.73 -0.34 -6.21
CA ARG A 118 11.10 0.05 -6.52
C ARG A 118 11.95 -1.19 -6.78
N TRP A 119 12.53 -1.27 -7.95
CA TRP A 119 13.54 -2.26 -8.33
C TRP A 119 14.44 -1.65 -9.41
N PRO A 120 15.52 -0.95 -9.06
CA PRO A 120 16.28 -0.12 -9.99
C PRO A 120 16.74 -0.85 -11.25
N ALA A 121 17.21 -2.10 -11.13
CA ALA A 121 17.66 -2.87 -12.28
C ALA A 121 16.55 -3.34 -13.24
N ARG A 122 15.28 -3.38 -12.80
CA ARG A 122 14.19 -3.98 -13.60
C ARG A 122 12.98 -3.10 -13.83
N VAL A 123 12.72 -2.12 -12.98
CA VAL A 123 11.54 -1.25 -13.04
C VAL A 123 11.97 0.18 -13.32
N LYS A 124 11.56 0.71 -14.48
CA LYS A 124 11.76 2.12 -14.82
C LYS A 124 10.65 2.97 -14.20
N PRO A 125 10.94 4.23 -13.77
CA PRO A 125 9.92 5.13 -13.26
C PRO A 125 8.76 5.31 -14.24
N ASN A 126 7.55 4.94 -13.82
CA ASN A 126 6.32 5.13 -14.60
C ASN A 126 5.10 5.13 -13.68
N LYS A 127 3.92 5.41 -14.25
CA LYS A 127 2.62 5.24 -13.59
C LYS A 127 1.80 4.23 -14.35
N GLN A 128 1.35 3.17 -13.67
CA GLN A 128 0.45 2.18 -14.21
C GLN A 128 -1.01 2.56 -13.95
N GLN A 129 -1.85 2.32 -14.95
CA GLN A 129 -3.31 2.44 -14.84
C GLN A 129 -4.00 1.07 -14.81
N ALA A 130 -3.22 0.01 -14.81
CA ALA A 130 -3.72 -1.36 -14.78
C ALA A 130 -4.47 -1.63 -13.48
N LEU A 131 -5.58 -2.34 -13.58
CA LEU A 131 -6.30 -2.86 -12.43
C LEU A 131 -5.48 -4.00 -11.80
N PHE A 132 -5.06 -3.81 -10.55
CA PHE A 132 -4.21 -4.72 -9.80
C PHE A 132 -4.71 -4.81 -8.36
N SER A 133 -4.74 -6.00 -7.80
CA SER A 133 -5.10 -6.22 -6.40
C SER A 133 -3.88 -6.68 -5.61
N GLN A 134 -3.77 -6.30 -4.34
CA GLN A 134 -2.65 -6.74 -3.48
C GLN A 134 -2.54 -8.27 -3.39
N ILE A 135 -3.66 -8.99 -3.48
CA ILE A 135 -3.66 -10.46 -3.51
C ILE A 135 -2.90 -11.03 -4.72
N ASP A 136 -2.71 -10.24 -5.80
CA ASP A 136 -1.98 -10.65 -7.00
C ASP A 136 -0.46 -10.68 -6.80
N VAL A 137 0.02 -10.04 -5.75
CA VAL A 137 1.45 -10.07 -5.38
C VAL A 137 1.92 -11.51 -5.22
N TYR A 138 1.12 -12.37 -4.59
CA TYR A 138 1.51 -13.76 -4.33
C TYR A 138 1.76 -14.54 -5.63
N ALA A 139 0.80 -14.58 -6.54
CA ALA A 139 0.96 -15.28 -7.82
C ALA A 139 2.05 -14.65 -8.71
N SER A 140 2.16 -13.31 -8.67
CA SER A 140 3.18 -12.59 -9.44
C SER A 140 4.60 -12.85 -8.92
N LEU A 141 4.81 -12.93 -7.61
CA LEU A 141 6.11 -13.29 -7.04
C LEU A 141 6.43 -14.77 -7.27
N ALA A 142 5.43 -15.66 -7.20
CA ALA A 142 5.62 -17.07 -7.57
C ALA A 142 6.12 -17.23 -9.03
N SER A 143 5.49 -16.48 -9.95
CA SER A 143 5.92 -16.42 -11.36
C SER A 143 7.34 -15.84 -11.51
N LEU A 144 7.66 -14.79 -10.75
CA LEU A 144 9.01 -14.19 -10.76
C LEU A 144 10.10 -15.19 -10.36
N LEU A 145 9.77 -16.11 -9.45
CA LEU A 145 10.68 -17.10 -8.88
C LEU A 145 10.60 -18.47 -9.57
N ASP A 146 9.84 -18.59 -10.68
CA ASP A 146 9.57 -19.86 -11.37
C ASP A 146 9.03 -20.96 -10.43
N GLN A 147 8.23 -20.58 -9.43
CA GLN A 147 7.63 -21.50 -8.48
C GLN A 147 6.16 -21.75 -8.83
N PRO A 148 5.78 -22.96 -9.23
CA PRO A 148 4.38 -23.26 -9.53
C PRO A 148 3.54 -23.20 -8.24
N LEU A 149 2.38 -22.56 -8.32
CA LEU A 149 1.43 -22.55 -7.22
C LEU A 149 0.80 -23.94 -7.06
N ARG A 150 0.68 -24.40 -5.81
CA ARG A 150 -0.08 -25.62 -5.49
C ARG A 150 -1.54 -25.40 -5.85
N LYS A 151 -2.21 -26.44 -6.36
CA LYS A 151 -3.65 -26.40 -6.66
C LYS A 151 -4.44 -25.93 -5.42
N GLY A 152 -5.23 -24.89 -5.57
CA GLY A 152 -6.03 -24.30 -4.50
C GLY A 152 -5.28 -23.33 -3.57
N ALA A 153 -3.98 -23.11 -3.77
CA ALA A 153 -3.28 -22.05 -3.08
C ALA A 153 -3.65 -20.70 -3.69
N ALA A 154 -4.05 -19.75 -2.84
CA ALA A 154 -4.43 -18.38 -3.23
C ALA A 154 -5.40 -18.34 -4.43
N PRO A 155 -6.62 -18.90 -4.32
CA PRO A 155 -7.55 -19.07 -5.45
C PRO A 155 -7.95 -17.76 -6.13
N ASP A 156 -7.91 -16.65 -5.39
CA ASP A 156 -8.25 -15.31 -5.90
C ASP A 156 -7.04 -14.51 -6.44
N SER A 157 -5.83 -15.02 -6.24
CA SER A 157 -4.60 -14.37 -6.73
C SER A 157 -4.41 -14.68 -8.21
N GLN A 158 -4.17 -13.64 -9.00
CA GLN A 158 -3.88 -13.75 -10.44
C GLN A 158 -2.44 -13.34 -10.73
N GLU A 159 -1.82 -14.01 -11.70
CA GLU A 159 -0.47 -13.65 -12.15
C GLU A 159 -0.51 -12.37 -12.97
N HIS A 160 0.12 -11.32 -12.47
CA HIS A 160 0.25 -10.01 -13.09
C HIS A 160 1.68 -9.43 -12.93
N LEU A 161 2.69 -10.29 -13.06
CA LEU A 161 4.10 -9.90 -12.91
C LEU A 161 4.49 -8.74 -13.84
N ASN A 162 3.97 -8.72 -15.06
CA ASN A 162 4.26 -7.64 -15.98
C ASN A 162 3.70 -6.28 -15.51
N VAL A 163 2.55 -6.26 -14.84
CA VAL A 163 2.00 -5.06 -14.22
C VAL A 163 2.88 -4.64 -13.03
N LEU A 164 3.25 -5.60 -12.18
CA LEU A 164 4.11 -5.38 -11.01
C LEU A 164 5.48 -4.80 -11.43
N LEU A 165 6.02 -5.24 -12.56
CA LEU A 165 7.28 -4.74 -13.11
C LEU A 165 7.14 -3.47 -13.98
N GLY A 166 5.98 -2.84 -13.97
CA GLY A 166 5.74 -1.61 -14.73
C GLY A 166 5.66 -1.79 -16.24
N LYS A 167 5.55 -3.01 -16.73
CA LYS A 167 5.34 -3.33 -18.14
C LYS A 167 3.86 -3.27 -18.43
N ASN A 168 3.47 -2.54 -19.48
CA ASN A 168 2.07 -2.40 -19.86
C ASN A 168 1.56 -3.68 -20.50
N ASN A 169 0.69 -4.43 -19.81
CA ASN A 169 0.08 -5.65 -20.36
C ASN A 169 -1.23 -6.01 -19.62
N THR A 170 -1.64 -7.26 -19.67
CA THR A 170 -2.91 -7.77 -19.15
C THR A 170 -3.11 -7.43 -17.67
N ASN A 171 -4.10 -6.60 -17.41
CA ASN A 171 -4.60 -6.30 -16.08
C ASN A 171 -5.76 -7.24 -15.73
N ARG A 172 -6.17 -7.23 -14.49
CA ARG A 172 -7.41 -7.89 -14.05
C ARG A 172 -8.59 -7.38 -14.87
N GLU A 173 -9.49 -8.29 -15.23
CA GLU A 173 -10.76 -7.91 -15.85
C GLU A 173 -11.64 -7.15 -14.85
N TYR A 174 -11.64 -7.58 -13.60
CA TYR A 174 -12.38 -6.95 -12.50
C TYR A 174 -11.70 -7.20 -11.14
N VAL A 175 -12.05 -6.38 -10.16
CA VAL A 175 -11.73 -6.57 -8.73
C VAL A 175 -13.02 -6.51 -7.92
N VAL A 176 -13.22 -7.49 -7.06
CA VAL A 176 -14.29 -7.46 -6.04
C VAL A 176 -13.68 -6.97 -4.74
N GLN A 177 -14.40 -6.11 -4.05
CA GLN A 177 -14.01 -5.51 -2.77
C GLN A 177 -15.18 -5.61 -1.80
N GLN A 178 -14.88 -5.64 -0.52
CA GLN A 178 -15.86 -5.66 0.56
C GLN A 178 -15.51 -4.60 1.60
N ASN A 179 -16.52 -3.90 2.09
CA ASN A 179 -16.33 -2.92 3.17
C ASN A 179 -16.56 -3.57 4.55
N LEU A 180 -16.42 -2.76 5.61
CA LEU A 180 -16.63 -3.20 6.99
C LEU A 180 -18.03 -3.81 7.24
N ASN A 181 -19.06 -3.30 6.56
CA ASN A 181 -20.46 -3.74 6.72
C ASN A 181 -20.86 -4.84 5.73
N ASN A 182 -19.90 -5.56 5.17
CA ASN A 182 -20.09 -6.62 4.18
C ASN A 182 -20.71 -6.17 2.85
N THR A 183 -20.83 -4.86 2.58
CA THR A 183 -21.25 -4.35 1.28
C THR A 183 -20.20 -4.69 0.23
N LEU A 184 -20.61 -5.36 -0.83
CA LEU A 184 -19.72 -5.69 -1.93
C LEU A 184 -19.63 -4.55 -2.93
N ALA A 185 -18.47 -4.45 -3.56
CA ALA A 185 -18.29 -3.61 -4.73
C ALA A 185 -17.46 -4.35 -5.79
N ILE A 186 -17.74 -4.06 -7.05
CA ILE A 186 -16.97 -4.56 -8.18
C ILE A 186 -16.47 -3.40 -9.03
N ILE A 187 -15.20 -3.46 -9.39
CA ILE A 187 -14.56 -2.53 -10.34
C ILE A 187 -14.31 -3.29 -11.63
N LYS A 188 -14.78 -2.73 -12.76
CA LYS A 188 -14.50 -3.24 -14.10
C LYS A 188 -14.30 -2.07 -15.07
N GLY A 189 -13.11 -1.99 -15.65
CA GLY A 189 -12.73 -0.86 -16.50
C GLY A 189 -12.80 0.46 -15.72
N GLN A 190 -13.64 1.40 -16.17
CA GLN A 190 -13.85 2.71 -15.54
C GLN A 190 -15.03 2.74 -14.57
N TRP A 191 -15.73 1.63 -14.40
CA TRP A 191 -16.94 1.54 -13.60
C TRP A 191 -16.69 0.86 -12.28
N LYS A 192 -17.32 1.39 -11.24
CA LYS A 192 -17.43 0.77 -9.93
C LYS A 192 -18.90 0.70 -9.55
N TYR A 193 -19.40 -0.52 -9.39
CA TYR A 193 -20.71 -0.79 -8.80
C TYR A 193 -20.52 -1.13 -7.33
N ILE A 194 -21.34 -0.53 -6.49
CA ILE A 194 -21.40 -0.80 -5.04
C ILE A 194 -22.83 -1.26 -4.77
N GLU A 195 -22.99 -2.39 -4.10
CA GLU A 195 -24.31 -2.88 -3.70
C GLU A 195 -25.06 -1.83 -2.87
N PRO A 196 -26.37 -1.68 -3.09
CA PRO A 196 -27.19 -0.92 -2.17
C PRO A 196 -27.05 -1.49 -0.75
N SER A 197 -26.69 -0.67 0.22
CA SER A 197 -26.68 -1.04 1.64
C SER A 197 -27.94 -0.49 2.29
N ASP A 198 -28.54 -1.25 3.21
CA ASP A 198 -29.75 -0.86 3.95
C ASP A 198 -29.47 0.18 5.05
N GLY A 199 -28.51 1.05 4.87
CA GLY A 199 -28.22 2.12 5.79
C GLY A 199 -26.87 2.80 5.55
N PRO A 200 -26.70 4.00 6.16
CA PRO A 200 -25.44 4.72 6.08
C PRO A 200 -24.31 3.99 6.82
#